data_e4100e9641db1e97d64e453770516f28
#
_entry.id   e4100e9641db1e97d64e453770516f28
#
_cell.length_a   1.000
_cell.length_b   1.000
_cell.length_c   1.000
_cell.angle_alpha   90.00
_cell.angle_beta   90.00
_cell.angle_gamma   90.00
#
_symmetry.space_group_name_H-M   'P 1'
#
loop_
_entity.id
_entity.type
_entity.pdbx_description
1 polymer ?
#
loop_
_entity_poly.entity_id
_entity_poly.type
_entity_poly.pdbx_seq_one_letter_code
_entity_poly.pdbx_strand_id
1 'polypeptide(L)'
;MKQLKDLVAEKNEMVTKGQILEAIEKYFAADARTVDFTGRMGNGKEDIIAGQKKTVELIEKVNEISVHRVGVGDDVTFVEFIFDLDMNDGTKILWHEIIFSVWKNGKIVFEEYYKGL
;
A
#
# COMPACT_ATOMS: atom_id res chain seq x y z
N MET A 1 -17.76 -2.85 -15.66
CA MET A 1 -17.03 -2.73 -14.38
C MET A 1 -15.77 -3.57 -14.43
N LYS A 2 -14.64 -3.04 -13.99
CA LYS A 2 -13.39 -3.79 -13.94
C LYS A 2 -13.45 -4.87 -12.88
N GLN A 3 -12.84 -6.00 -13.17
CA GLN A 3 -12.71 -7.08 -12.18
C GLN A 3 -11.66 -6.71 -11.14
N LEU A 4 -11.75 -7.33 -9.97
CA LEU A 4 -10.82 -7.06 -8.86
C LEU A 4 -9.36 -7.31 -9.25
N LYS A 5 -9.09 -8.37 -10.02
CA LYS A 5 -7.73 -8.66 -10.48
C LYS A 5 -7.15 -7.50 -11.32
N ASP A 6 -7.98 -6.80 -12.08
CA ASP A 6 -7.54 -5.67 -12.89
C ASP A 6 -7.29 -4.43 -12.03
N LEU A 7 -8.16 -4.20 -11.06
CA LEU A 7 -8.00 -3.07 -10.12
C LEU A 7 -6.73 -3.20 -9.29
N VAL A 8 -6.45 -4.40 -8.75
CA VAL A 8 -5.23 -4.60 -7.96
C VAL A 8 -3.98 -4.50 -8.83
N ALA A 9 -4.03 -4.98 -10.07
CA ALA A 9 -2.92 -4.87 -11.00
C ALA A 9 -2.61 -3.40 -11.31
N GLU A 10 -3.62 -2.58 -11.56
CA GLU A 10 -3.45 -1.14 -11.80
C GLU A 10 -2.89 -0.43 -10.57
N LYS A 11 -3.42 -0.74 -9.38
CA LYS A 11 -2.92 -0.18 -8.13
C LYS A 11 -1.46 -0.55 -7.92
N ASN A 12 -1.10 -1.81 -8.12
CA ASN A 12 0.27 -2.29 -7.97
C ASN A 12 1.22 -1.57 -8.91
N GLU A 13 0.80 -1.32 -10.15
CA GLU A 13 1.61 -0.58 -11.11
C GLU A 13 1.90 0.84 -10.62
N MET A 14 0.92 1.52 -10.05
CA MET A 14 1.12 2.84 -9.46
C MET A 14 2.12 2.79 -8.31
N VAL A 15 1.97 1.83 -7.40
CA VAL A 15 2.86 1.67 -6.23
C VAL A 15 4.29 1.41 -6.68
N THR A 16 4.51 0.52 -7.66
CA THR A 16 5.86 0.21 -8.15
C THR A 16 6.53 1.39 -8.83
N LYS A 17 5.75 2.35 -9.32
CA LYS A 17 6.26 3.61 -9.86
C LYS A 17 6.48 4.68 -8.79
N GLY A 18 6.27 4.36 -7.52
CA GLY A 18 6.40 5.30 -6.42
C GLY A 18 5.21 6.20 -6.21
N GLN A 19 4.11 5.97 -6.91
CA GLN A 19 2.88 6.77 -6.81
C GLN A 19 2.00 6.28 -5.67
N ILE A 20 2.56 6.24 -4.45
CA ILE A 20 1.88 5.66 -3.28
C ILE A 20 0.68 6.50 -2.86
N LEU A 21 0.88 7.82 -2.72
CA LEU A 21 -0.21 8.72 -2.29
C LEU A 21 -1.31 8.79 -3.33
N GLU A 22 -0.95 8.84 -4.59
CA GLU A 22 -1.90 8.86 -5.71
C GLU A 22 -2.72 7.56 -5.77
N ALA A 23 -2.09 6.41 -5.45
CA ALA A 23 -2.79 5.13 -5.41
C ALA A 23 -3.82 5.10 -4.27
N ILE A 24 -3.48 5.64 -3.10
CA ILE A 24 -4.42 5.76 -1.99
C ILE A 24 -5.59 6.66 -2.39
N GLU A 25 -5.30 7.81 -2.96
CA GLU A 25 -6.34 8.73 -3.39
C GLU A 25 -7.32 8.09 -4.36
N LYS A 26 -6.81 7.32 -5.31
CA LYS A 26 -7.63 6.71 -6.36
C LYS A 26 -8.44 5.51 -5.88
N TYR A 27 -7.86 4.64 -5.06
CA TYR A 27 -8.46 3.35 -4.77
C TYR A 27 -9.08 3.21 -3.39
N PHE A 28 -8.80 4.10 -2.45
CA PHE A 28 -9.35 4.00 -1.09
C PHE A 28 -10.70 4.68 -0.99
N ALA A 29 -11.63 4.04 -0.27
CA ALA A 29 -12.88 4.68 0.11
C ALA A 29 -12.62 5.80 1.12
N ALA A 30 -13.50 6.79 1.18
CA ALA A 30 -13.35 7.93 2.08
C ALA A 30 -13.25 7.50 3.56
N ASP A 31 -13.97 6.45 3.94
CA ASP A 31 -14.02 5.91 5.30
C ASP A 31 -13.12 4.68 5.48
N ALA A 32 -12.16 4.45 4.58
CA ALA A 32 -11.25 3.32 4.67
C ALA A 32 -10.47 3.33 5.99
N ARG A 33 -10.09 2.14 6.43
CA ARG A 33 -9.33 1.94 7.67
C ARG A 33 -8.10 1.10 7.37
N THR A 34 -7.01 1.38 8.07
CA THR A 34 -5.77 0.60 7.94
C THR A 34 -5.24 0.21 9.32
N VAL A 35 -4.53 -0.90 9.36
CA VAL A 35 -3.78 -1.35 10.54
C VAL A 35 -2.38 -1.74 10.08
N ASP A 36 -1.34 -1.10 10.62
CA ASP A 36 0.02 -1.47 10.26
C ASP A 36 0.56 -2.59 11.16
N PHE A 37 1.77 -3.07 10.88
CA PHE A 37 2.35 -4.18 11.64
C PHE A 37 2.71 -3.81 13.09
N THR A 38 2.67 -2.52 13.46
CA THR A 38 2.86 -2.07 14.85
C THR A 38 1.53 -1.97 15.60
N GLY A 39 0.41 -2.19 14.91
CA GLY A 39 -0.93 -2.03 15.46
C GLY A 39 -1.49 -0.62 15.35
N ARG A 40 -0.73 0.31 14.75
CA ARG A 40 -1.21 1.67 14.52
C ARG A 40 -2.33 1.66 13.48
N MET A 41 -3.39 2.41 13.75
CA MET A 41 -4.56 2.48 12.89
C MET A 41 -4.63 3.81 12.14
N GLY A 42 -5.04 3.74 10.87
CA GLY A 42 -5.49 4.89 10.10
C GLY A 42 -7.01 4.85 9.99
N ASN A 43 -7.67 5.94 10.30
CA ASN A 43 -9.13 6.03 10.31
C ASN A 43 -9.59 7.09 9.31
N GLY A 44 -10.00 6.62 8.12
CA GLY A 44 -10.40 7.47 7.02
C GLY A 44 -9.27 7.77 6.05
N LYS A 45 -9.64 8.01 4.79
CA LYS A 45 -8.65 8.24 3.72
C LYS A 45 -7.73 9.42 4.03
N GLU A 46 -8.26 10.52 4.58
CA GLU A 46 -7.45 11.69 4.88
C GLU A 46 -6.37 11.39 5.93
N ASP A 47 -6.75 10.65 6.99
CA ASP A 47 -5.81 10.25 8.04
C ASP A 47 -4.74 9.31 7.49
N ILE A 48 -5.14 8.37 6.64
CA ILE A 48 -4.23 7.42 5.99
C ILE A 48 -3.23 8.16 5.11
N ILE A 49 -3.69 9.11 4.30
CA ILE A 49 -2.82 9.93 3.44
C ILE A 49 -1.84 10.73 4.29
N ALA A 50 -2.32 11.36 5.36
CA ALA A 50 -1.46 12.15 6.24
C ALA A 50 -0.34 11.30 6.85
N GLY A 51 -0.67 10.07 7.29
CA GLY A 51 0.32 9.15 7.83
C GLY A 51 1.34 8.68 6.79
N GLN A 52 0.88 8.33 5.61
CA GLN A 52 1.75 7.90 4.51
C GLN A 52 2.64 9.04 4.01
N LYS A 53 2.11 10.25 3.98
CA LYS A 53 2.87 11.42 3.56
C LYS A 53 4.09 11.64 4.47
N LYS A 54 3.93 11.46 5.77
CA LYS A 54 5.06 11.54 6.71
C LYS A 54 6.13 10.50 6.41
N THR A 55 5.72 9.28 6.10
CA THR A 55 6.63 8.20 5.73
C THR A 55 7.35 8.51 4.42
N VAL A 56 6.62 8.95 3.40
CA VAL A 56 7.18 9.29 2.08
C VAL A 56 8.21 10.42 2.20
N GLU A 57 7.96 11.40 3.05
CA GLU A 57 8.88 12.52 3.27
C GLU A 57 10.23 12.10 3.86
N LEU A 58 10.30 10.93 4.52
CA LEU A 58 11.54 10.39 5.07
C LEU A 58 12.37 9.64 4.02
N ILE A 59 11.82 9.39 2.85
CA ILE A 59 12.48 8.65 1.78
C ILE A 59 13.24 9.64 0.90
N GLU A 60 14.56 9.44 0.77
CA GLU A 60 15.37 10.22 -0.16
C GLU A 60 15.26 9.67 -1.58
N LYS A 61 15.32 8.35 -1.72
CA LYS A 61 15.30 7.70 -3.02
C LYS A 61 14.62 6.33 -2.95
N VAL A 62 13.74 6.08 -3.90
CA VAL A 62 13.17 4.75 -4.13
C VAL A 62 14.09 4.05 -5.14
N ASN A 63 14.83 3.03 -4.70
CA ASN A 63 15.68 2.27 -5.60
C ASN A 63 14.84 1.30 -6.41
N GLU A 64 13.94 0.57 -5.75
CA GLU A 64 13.04 -0.36 -6.40
C GLU A 64 11.84 -0.65 -5.49
N ILE A 65 10.66 -0.75 -6.09
CA ILE A 65 9.49 -1.33 -5.46
C ILE A 65 9.03 -2.45 -6.38
N SER A 66 9.03 -3.68 -5.90
CA SER A 66 8.67 -4.85 -6.71
C SER A 66 7.53 -5.63 -6.10
N VAL A 67 6.65 -6.14 -6.97
CA VAL A 67 5.56 -7.05 -6.61
C VAL A 67 6.05 -8.47 -6.86
N HIS A 68 5.92 -9.35 -5.86
CA HIS A 68 6.38 -10.73 -5.99
C HIS A 68 5.22 -11.69 -6.18
N ARG A 69 4.24 -11.70 -5.26
CA ARG A 69 3.09 -12.60 -5.35
C ARG A 69 1.80 -11.83 -5.08
N VAL A 70 0.75 -12.22 -5.81
CA VAL A 70 -0.57 -11.61 -5.70
C VAL A 70 -1.60 -12.72 -5.55
N GLY A 71 -2.47 -12.60 -4.55
CA GLY A 71 -3.63 -13.46 -4.39
C GLY A 71 -4.89 -12.63 -4.49
N VAL A 72 -5.90 -13.15 -5.19
CA VAL A 72 -7.18 -12.47 -5.39
C VAL A 72 -8.31 -13.41 -5.00
N GLY A 73 -9.11 -13.00 -4.01
CA GLY A 73 -10.36 -13.66 -3.62
C GLY A 73 -11.56 -12.93 -4.19
N ASP A 74 -12.73 -13.17 -3.63
CA ASP A 74 -13.97 -12.55 -4.12
C ASP A 74 -13.97 -11.04 -3.87
N ASP A 75 -13.57 -10.63 -2.67
CA ASP A 75 -13.55 -9.23 -2.26
C ASP A 75 -12.26 -8.85 -1.52
N VAL A 76 -11.26 -9.72 -1.57
CA VAL A 76 -9.98 -9.51 -0.87
C VAL A 76 -8.80 -9.70 -1.81
N THR A 77 -7.71 -8.99 -1.52
CA THR A 77 -6.43 -9.20 -2.22
C THR A 77 -5.30 -9.28 -1.23
N PHE A 78 -4.28 -10.05 -1.60
CA PHE A 78 -2.99 -10.12 -0.89
C PHE A 78 -1.91 -9.78 -1.89
N VAL A 79 -1.06 -8.82 -1.56
CA VAL A 79 0.04 -8.43 -2.45
C VAL A 79 1.34 -8.43 -1.65
N GLU A 80 2.32 -9.16 -2.15
CA GLU A 80 3.65 -9.21 -1.57
C GLU A 80 4.55 -8.21 -2.27
N PHE A 81 5.02 -7.20 -1.53
CA PHE A 81 5.94 -6.17 -2.03
C PHE A 81 7.31 -6.30 -1.38
N ILE A 82 8.33 -5.91 -2.14
CA ILE A 82 9.63 -5.58 -1.58
C ILE A 82 9.94 -4.14 -1.93
N PHE A 83 10.26 -3.34 -0.91
CA PHE A 83 10.65 -1.94 -1.03
C PHE A 83 12.15 -1.82 -0.75
N ASP A 84 12.88 -1.27 -1.69
CA ASP A 84 14.31 -0.98 -1.55
C ASP A 84 14.46 0.55 -1.56
N LEU A 85 14.75 1.12 -0.40
CA LEU A 85 14.66 2.56 -0.16
C LEU A 85 15.95 3.09 0.48
N ASP A 86 16.37 4.28 0.04
CA ASP A 86 17.37 5.08 0.75
C ASP A 86 16.63 6.17 1.53
N MET A 87 16.91 6.29 2.82
CA MET A 87 16.24 7.24 3.69
C MET A 87 17.05 8.54 3.81
N ASN A 88 16.40 9.64 4.20
CA ASN A 88 17.03 10.95 4.33
C ASN A 88 18.16 10.98 5.37
N ASP A 89 18.11 10.09 6.36
CA ASP A 89 19.15 10.00 7.41
C ASP A 89 20.34 9.14 7.02
N GLY A 90 20.39 8.66 5.77
CA GLY A 90 21.47 7.82 5.25
C GLY A 90 21.27 6.33 5.46
N THR A 91 20.21 5.91 6.15
CA THR A 91 19.93 4.48 6.32
C THR A 91 19.34 3.88 5.04
N LYS A 92 19.58 2.59 4.86
CA LYS A 92 18.97 1.82 3.77
C LYS A 92 17.93 0.89 4.35
N ILE A 93 16.78 0.82 3.70
CA ILE A 93 15.68 -0.05 4.11
C ILE A 93 15.41 -1.03 2.98
N LEU A 94 15.43 -2.31 3.31
CA LEU A 94 14.90 -3.37 2.47
C LEU A 94 13.69 -3.94 3.21
N TRP A 95 12.50 -3.64 2.74
CA TRP A 95 11.26 -3.90 3.44
C TRP A 95 10.42 -4.91 2.69
N HIS A 96 10.17 -6.06 3.32
CA HIS A 96 9.28 -7.09 2.79
C HIS A 96 7.92 -6.97 3.49
N GLU A 97 6.88 -6.71 2.72
CA GLU A 97 5.54 -6.43 3.24
C GLU A 97 4.48 -7.20 2.48
N ILE A 98 3.50 -7.72 3.21
CA ILE A 98 2.30 -8.30 2.61
C ILE A 98 1.14 -7.38 2.96
N ILE A 99 0.42 -6.93 1.95
CA ILE A 99 -0.73 -6.05 2.11
C ILE A 99 -2.00 -6.86 1.86
N PHE A 100 -2.81 -6.99 2.90
CA PHE A 100 -4.15 -7.55 2.82
C PHE A 100 -5.14 -6.41 2.63
N SER A 101 -5.97 -6.48 1.61
CA SER A 101 -6.96 -5.44 1.33
C SER A 101 -8.34 -6.05 1.17
N VAL A 102 -9.34 -5.37 1.73
CA VAL A 102 -10.76 -5.68 1.52
C VAL A 102 -11.32 -4.61 0.60
N TRP A 103 -11.99 -5.04 -0.45
CA TRP A 103 -12.55 -4.17 -1.49
C TRP A 103 -14.07 -4.20 -1.47
N LYS A 104 -14.68 -3.05 -1.76
CA LYS A 104 -16.11 -2.91 -1.89
C LYS A 104 -16.42 -1.86 -2.95
N ASN A 105 -17.21 -2.23 -3.96
CA ASN A 105 -17.61 -1.32 -5.05
C ASN A 105 -16.40 -0.66 -5.73
N GLY A 106 -15.33 -1.44 -5.97
CA GLY A 106 -14.13 -0.96 -6.65
C GLY A 106 -13.22 -0.10 -5.80
N LYS A 107 -13.47 -0.02 -4.50
CA LYS A 107 -12.65 0.76 -3.56
C LYS A 107 -12.18 -0.11 -2.40
N ILE A 108 -11.02 0.22 -1.86
CA ILE A 108 -10.48 -0.42 -0.66
C ILE A 108 -11.16 0.20 0.55
N VAL A 109 -11.74 -0.65 1.41
CA VAL A 109 -12.39 -0.23 2.65
C VAL A 109 -11.56 -0.57 3.88
N PHE A 110 -10.61 -1.51 3.75
CA PHE A 110 -9.73 -1.92 4.84
C PHE A 110 -8.43 -2.45 4.28
N GLU A 111 -7.29 -2.07 4.89
CA GLU A 111 -5.99 -2.69 4.62
C GLU A 111 -5.28 -3.01 5.91
N GLU A 112 -4.57 -4.14 5.91
CA GLU A 112 -3.70 -4.53 6.99
C GLU A 112 -2.33 -4.90 6.40
N TYR A 113 -1.28 -4.43 7.07
CA TYR A 113 0.09 -4.59 6.61
C TYR A 113 0.82 -5.56 7.49
N TYR A 114 1.40 -6.60 6.89
CA TYR A 114 2.18 -7.62 7.56
C TYR A 114 3.62 -7.50 7.11
N LYS A 115 4.54 -7.48 8.08
CA LYS A 115 5.96 -7.43 7.78
C LYS A 115 6.47 -8.84 7.53
N GLY A 116 7.14 -9.06 6.40
CA GLY A 116 7.83 -10.30 6.10
C GLY A 116 9.16 -10.40 6.85
N LEU A 117 9.80 -11.52 6.68
CA LEU A 117 11.11 -11.79 7.29
C LEU A 117 12.23 -11.04 6.63
#